data_f64a61e21d2a476bc33fe4ac7c812f1e
#
_entry.id   f64a61e21d2a476bc33fe4ac7c812f1e
#
_cell.length_a   1.000
_cell.length_b   1.000
_cell.length_c   1.000
_cell.angle_alpha   90.00
_cell.angle_beta   90.00
_cell.angle_gamma   90.00
#
_symmetry.space_group_name_H-M   'P 1'
#
loop_
_entity.id
_entity.type
_entity.pdbx_description
1 polymer ?
#
loop_
_entity_poly.entity_id
_entity_poly.type
_entity_poly.pdbx_seq_one_letter_code
_entity_poly.pdbx_strand_id
1 'polypeptide(L)'
;MSTGGHVVAVTCLALEARIALGPGVSVICNHASKLVASLEAAVKQGASGIISFGIAGGLAPHLAAGDWVVGSRVRTEQGHFPTDYRWARTLVDALPGAVH
;
A
#
# COMPACT_ATOMS: atom_id res chain seq x y z
N MET A 1 15.06 16.19 13.82
CA MET A 1 14.58 15.64 13.29
C MET A 1 14.19 14.68 12.86
N SER A 2 13.71 14.55 12.89
CA SER A 2 13.20 13.55 12.57
C SER A 2 13.40 12.95 11.72
N THR A 3 13.59 12.41 11.78
CA THR A 3 13.77 11.71 11.09
C THR A 3 13.22 10.87 10.48
N GLY A 4 12.69 10.68 10.73
CA GLY A 4 12.08 9.54 10.25
C GLY A 4 11.47 9.73 8.99
N GLY A 5 11.44 8.83 8.26
CA GLY A 5 10.74 8.80 7.04
C GLY A 5 9.24 8.78 7.25
N HIS A 6 8.53 8.95 6.22
CA HIS A 6 7.08 8.80 6.20
C HIS A 6 6.70 7.67 5.26
N VAL A 7 5.49 7.17 5.41
CA VAL A 7 4.94 6.13 4.55
C VAL A 7 4.19 6.80 3.40
N VAL A 8 4.38 6.30 2.21
CA VAL A 8 3.64 6.76 1.03
C VAL A 8 2.59 5.71 0.68
N ALA A 9 1.33 6.10 0.70
CA ALA A 9 0.22 5.26 0.27
C ALA A 9 -0.16 5.59 -1.17
N VAL A 10 -0.13 4.60 -2.03
CA VAL A 10 -0.55 4.72 -3.42
C VAL A 10 -1.98 4.20 -3.54
N THR A 11 -2.86 5.04 -4.04
CA THR A 11 -4.27 4.69 -4.22
C THR A 11 -4.73 5.04 -5.63
N CYS A 12 -5.87 4.49 -6.03
CA CYS A 12 -6.47 4.78 -7.35
C CYS A 12 -7.69 5.68 -7.26
N LEU A 13 -8.41 5.65 -6.15
CA LEU A 13 -9.67 6.38 -5.99
C LEU A 13 -9.53 7.46 -4.92
N ALA A 14 -10.24 8.57 -5.12
CA ALA A 14 -10.22 9.68 -4.17
C ALA A 14 -10.70 9.26 -2.78
N LEU A 15 -11.68 8.37 -2.70
CA LEU A 15 -12.16 7.86 -1.42
C LEU A 15 -11.07 7.07 -0.68
N GLU A 16 -10.35 6.23 -1.40
CA GLU A 16 -9.22 5.48 -0.83
C GLU A 16 -8.15 6.43 -0.31
N ALA A 17 -7.85 7.49 -1.07
CA ALA A 17 -6.87 8.50 -0.66
C ALA A 17 -7.27 9.18 0.64
N ARG A 18 -8.55 9.50 0.80
CA ARG A 18 -9.05 10.14 2.02
C ARG A 18 -8.95 9.21 3.24
N ILE A 19 -9.19 7.94 3.03
CA ILE A 19 -9.09 6.93 4.10
C ILE A 19 -7.63 6.72 4.52
N ALA A 20 -6.73 6.69 3.54
CA ALA A 20 -5.31 6.43 3.80
C ALA A 20 -4.59 7.61 4.45
N LEU A 21 -5.08 8.83 4.25
CA LEU A 21 -4.42 10.04 4.76
C LEU A 21 -4.43 10.06 6.28
N GLY A 22 -3.28 10.34 6.86
CA GLY A 22 -3.14 10.43 8.30
C GLY A 22 -1.74 10.88 8.70
N PRO A 23 -1.47 11.02 10.00
CA PRO A 23 -0.14 11.42 10.47
C PRO A 23 0.95 10.47 9.97
N GLY A 24 2.01 11.02 9.42
CA GLY A 24 3.11 10.22 8.90
C GLY A 24 2.83 9.53 7.57
N VAL A 25 1.71 9.81 6.93
CA VAL A 25 1.34 9.20 5.66
C VAL A 25 1.14 10.28 4.60
N SER A 26 1.83 10.15 3.49
CA SER A 26 1.60 10.93 2.27
C SER A 26 0.85 10.06 1.28
N VAL A 27 -0.06 10.64 0.52
CA VAL A 27 -0.87 9.88 -0.43
C VAL A 27 -0.57 10.30 -1.86
N ILE A 28 -0.38 9.31 -2.73
CA ILE A 28 -0.27 9.51 -4.17
C ILE A 28 -1.49 8.87 -4.81
N CYS A 29 -2.26 9.67 -5.54
CA CYS A 29 -3.44 9.23 -6.27
C CYS A 29 -3.35 9.80 -7.68
N ASN A 30 -2.47 9.22 -8.50
CA ASN A 30 -2.15 9.72 -9.82
C ASN A 30 -2.36 8.66 -10.89
N HIS A 31 -2.48 9.12 -12.13
CA HIS A 31 -2.47 8.22 -13.29
C HIS A 31 -1.11 7.55 -13.44
N ALA A 32 -1.12 6.37 -14.07
CA ALA A 32 0.08 5.58 -14.27
C ALA A 32 1.23 6.38 -14.91
N SER A 33 0.91 7.30 -15.83
CA SER A 33 1.91 8.12 -16.50
C SER A 33 2.67 9.06 -15.55
N LYS A 34 2.08 9.43 -14.41
CA LYS A 34 2.71 10.31 -13.41
C LYS A 34 3.16 9.56 -12.18
N LEU A 35 2.76 8.32 -12.03
CA LEU A 35 3.00 7.55 -10.81
C LEU A 35 4.49 7.33 -10.56
N VAL A 36 5.23 6.95 -11.58
CA VAL A 36 6.67 6.66 -11.44
C VAL A 36 7.41 7.90 -10.96
N ALA A 37 7.15 9.06 -11.57
CA ALA A 37 7.80 10.30 -11.18
C ALA A 37 7.44 10.69 -9.74
N SER A 38 6.18 10.51 -9.34
CA SER A 38 5.73 10.81 -7.98
C SER A 38 6.40 9.88 -6.96
N LEU A 39 6.54 8.61 -7.28
CA LEU A 39 7.22 7.64 -6.40
C LEU A 39 8.71 7.95 -6.27
N GLU A 40 9.37 8.28 -7.37
CA GLU A 40 10.77 8.64 -7.34
C GLU A 40 11.01 9.88 -6.48
N ALA A 41 10.13 10.88 -6.60
CA ALA A 41 10.21 12.08 -5.78
C ALA A 41 10.03 11.76 -4.30
N ALA A 42 9.08 10.89 -3.96
CA ALA A 42 8.83 10.48 -2.58
C ALA A 42 10.04 9.77 -1.98
N VAL A 43 10.68 8.88 -2.75
CA VAL A 43 11.90 8.18 -2.30
C VAL A 43 13.02 9.17 -2.04
N LYS A 44 13.21 10.15 -2.93
CA LYS A 44 14.22 11.19 -2.75
C LYS A 44 13.96 12.06 -1.52
N GLN A 45 12.69 12.23 -1.15
CA GLN A 45 12.30 13.01 0.02
C GLN A 45 12.39 12.19 1.33
N GLY A 46 12.82 10.95 1.25
CA GLY A 46 13.07 10.14 2.43
C GLY A 46 11.92 9.25 2.86
N ALA A 47 11.05 8.85 1.94
CA ALA A 47 9.99 7.91 2.26
C ALA A 47 10.57 6.62 2.84
N SER A 48 10.03 6.16 3.95
CA SER A 48 10.49 4.94 4.62
C SER A 48 9.82 3.68 4.08
N GLY A 49 8.70 3.82 3.42
CA GLY A 49 8.00 2.68 2.83
C GLY A 49 6.90 3.15 1.88
N ILE A 50 6.52 2.26 0.99
CA ILE A 50 5.46 2.50 0.01
C ILE A 50 4.44 1.37 0.17
N ILE A 51 3.17 1.72 0.33
CA ILE A 51 2.08 0.77 0.41
C ILE A 51 1.09 1.05 -0.71
N SER A 52 0.72 0.01 -1.44
CA SER A 52 -0.41 0.08 -2.36
C SER A 52 -1.67 -0.25 -1.58
N PHE A 53 -2.61 0.67 -1.55
CA PHE A 53 -3.79 0.58 -0.70
C PHE A 53 -5.05 0.80 -1.52
N GLY A 54 -6.07 -0.05 -1.30
CA GLY A 54 -7.32 0.14 -1.99
C GLY A 54 -8.28 -1.02 -1.84
N ILE A 55 -9.35 -0.93 -2.60
CA ILE A 55 -10.42 -1.91 -2.65
C ILE A 55 -10.19 -2.80 -3.89
N ALA A 56 -10.38 -4.09 -3.71
CA ALA A 56 -10.23 -5.05 -4.80
C ALA A 56 -11.34 -6.08 -4.76
N GLY A 57 -11.60 -6.69 -5.91
CA GLY A 57 -12.53 -7.82 -5.99
C GLY A 57 -11.88 -9.10 -5.48
N GLY A 58 -12.59 -9.82 -4.63
CA GLY A 58 -12.13 -11.11 -4.14
C GLY A 58 -12.32 -12.19 -5.20
N LEU A 59 -11.23 -12.88 -5.54
CA LEU A 59 -11.26 -13.96 -6.54
C LEU A 59 -11.38 -15.33 -5.90
N ALA A 60 -10.87 -15.49 -4.69
CA ALA A 60 -10.91 -16.77 -3.99
C ALA A 60 -12.28 -16.98 -3.31
N PRO A 61 -12.81 -18.23 -3.34
CA PRO A 61 -14.15 -18.48 -2.78
C PRO A 61 -14.29 -18.21 -1.29
N HIS A 62 -13.20 -18.24 -0.54
CA HIS A 62 -13.22 -18.03 0.91
C HIS A 62 -13.21 -16.55 1.30
N LEU A 63 -13.03 -15.64 0.34
CA LEU A 63 -13.02 -14.20 0.63
C LEU A 63 -14.43 -13.65 0.64
N ALA A 64 -14.74 -12.84 1.64
CA ALA A 64 -16.01 -12.17 1.78
C ALA A 64 -15.82 -10.65 1.78
N ALA A 65 -16.86 -9.92 1.46
CA ALA A 65 -16.81 -8.46 1.50
C ALA A 65 -16.44 -7.99 2.91
N GLY A 66 -15.51 -7.07 3.00
CA GLY A 66 -14.99 -6.55 4.26
C GLY A 66 -13.76 -7.27 4.77
N ASP A 67 -13.36 -8.37 4.14
CA ASP A 67 -12.12 -9.05 4.49
C ASP A 67 -10.91 -8.21 4.06
N TRP A 68 -9.84 -8.34 4.81
CA TRP A 68 -8.55 -7.75 4.47
C TRP A 68 -7.68 -8.74 3.74
N VAL A 69 -6.93 -8.25 2.77
CA VAL A 69 -5.89 -9.04 2.10
C VAL A 69 -4.59 -8.26 2.16
N VAL A 70 -3.55 -8.87 2.70
CA VAL A 70 -2.22 -8.29 2.74
C VAL A 70 -1.33 -9.05 1.78
N GLY A 71 -0.85 -8.37 0.75
CA GLY A 71 -0.06 -9.01 -0.30
C GLY A 71 1.31 -9.46 0.17
N SER A 72 1.69 -10.68 -0.16
CA SER A 72 3.01 -11.22 0.14
C SER A 72 4.02 -11.02 -0.99
N ARG A 73 3.54 -10.80 -2.19
CA ARG A 73 4.39 -10.56 -3.36
C ARG A 73 3.61 -9.88 -4.47
N VAL A 74 4.34 -9.19 -5.33
CA VAL A 74 3.81 -8.59 -6.55
C VAL A 74 4.30 -9.42 -7.73
N ARG A 75 3.38 -9.88 -8.55
CA ARG A 75 3.71 -10.64 -9.76
C ARG A 75 3.60 -9.73 -10.97
N THR A 76 4.65 -9.71 -11.78
CA THR A 76 4.67 -8.95 -13.04
C THR A 76 5.21 -9.83 -14.16
N GLU A 77 5.20 -9.30 -15.39
CA GLU A 77 5.81 -9.98 -16.52
C GLU A 77 7.32 -10.18 -16.34
N GLN A 78 7.95 -9.34 -15.54
CA GLN A 78 9.40 -9.43 -15.26
C GLN A 78 9.74 -10.32 -14.09
N GLY A 79 8.75 -10.88 -13.40
CA GLY A 79 8.98 -11.79 -12.30
C GLY A 79 8.16 -11.50 -11.07
N HIS A 80 8.60 -12.02 -9.95
CA HIS A 80 7.93 -11.89 -8.66
C HIS A 80 8.79 -11.04 -7.74
N PHE A 81 8.15 -10.10 -7.06
CA PHE A 81 8.81 -9.19 -6.12
C PHE A 81 8.14 -9.34 -4.77
N PRO A 82 8.85 -9.85 -3.74
CA PRO A 82 8.25 -10.01 -2.42
C PRO A 82 7.98 -8.64 -1.80
N THR A 83 6.90 -8.56 -1.04
CA THR A 83 6.63 -7.39 -0.21
C THR A 83 7.48 -7.47 1.05
N ASP A 84 7.55 -6.38 1.82
CA ASP A 84 8.30 -6.37 3.07
C ASP A 84 7.62 -7.31 4.08
N TYR A 85 8.25 -8.41 4.41
CA TYR A 85 7.69 -9.44 5.28
C TYR A 85 7.35 -8.92 6.68
N ARG A 86 8.24 -8.12 7.25
CA ARG A 86 8.03 -7.60 8.61
C ARG A 86 6.87 -6.63 8.65
N TRP A 87 6.79 -5.76 7.65
CA TRP A 87 5.69 -4.81 7.55
C TRP A 87 4.37 -5.52 7.29
N ALA A 88 4.35 -6.49 6.38
CA ALA A 88 3.16 -7.28 6.12
C ALA A 88 2.67 -7.98 7.39
N ARG A 89 3.57 -8.53 8.17
CA ARG A 89 3.24 -9.17 9.45
C ARG A 89 2.63 -8.19 10.44
N THR A 90 3.20 -6.99 10.53
CA THR A 90 2.66 -5.93 11.39
C THR A 90 1.25 -5.56 10.98
N LEU A 91 0.99 -5.44 9.68
CA LEU A 91 -0.33 -5.13 9.15
C LEU A 91 -1.33 -6.24 9.48
N VAL A 92 -0.96 -7.48 9.25
CA VAL A 92 -1.83 -8.63 9.56
C VAL A 92 -2.24 -8.62 11.04
N ASP A 93 -1.28 -8.36 11.92
CA ASP A 93 -1.53 -8.37 13.36
C ASP A 93 -2.37 -7.17 13.84
N ALA A 94 -2.32 -6.06 13.11
CA ALA A 94 -3.01 -4.82 13.50
C ALA A 94 -4.43 -4.70 12.94
N LEU A 95 -4.75 -5.35 11.83
CA LEU A 95 -6.04 -5.21 11.17
C LEU A 95 -7.12 -5.98 11.90
N PRO A 96 -8.33 -5.39 12.03
CA PRO A 96 -9.46 -6.09 12.68
C PRO A 96 -10.15 -7.04 11.71
N GLY A 97 -10.75 -8.10 12.25
CA GLY A 97 -11.55 -9.02 11.47
C GLY A 97 -10.73 -10.05 10.73
N ALA A 98 -11.28 -10.55 9.62
CA ALA A 98 -10.62 -11.57 8.83
C ALA A 98 -9.52 -10.97 7.95
N VAL A 99 -8.31 -11.49 8.08
CA VAL A 99 -7.13 -11.03 7.33
C VAL A 99 -6.50 -12.23 6.63
N HIS A 100 -6.22 -12.06 5.35
CA HIS A 100 -5.65 -13.13 4.51
C HIS A 100 -4.32 -12.76 3.92
#